data_3a345f68de172bf2314e0286e86207f3
#
_entry.id   3a345f68de172bf2314e0286e86207f3
#
_cell.length_a   1.000
_cell.length_b   1.000
_cell.length_c   1.000
_cell.angle_alpha   90.00
_cell.angle_beta   90.00
_cell.angle_gamma   90.00
#
_symmetry.space_group_name_H-M   'P 1'
#
loop_
_entity.id
_entity.type
_entity.pdbx_description
1 polymer ?
#
loop_
_entity_poly.entity_id
_entity_poly.type
_entity_poly.pdbx_seq_one_letter_code
_entity_poly.pdbx_strand_id
1 'polypeptide(L)'
;GGGDRCSPLPPRGGRQSSLDQKGGAYMHTIASVMDITRNTHHSKGGGILHTVHDNLLVGPDAIETWEKENTETHRESIDHVFQKQQRTMHTLSQGDIITYFTGVRAPTFEEDFIIEMGRKTGNILHCAGIQSPGLTTAPAVALDIEKMAVDYLSTLKPVEKNENYDPIRHGPPILREMSDERRAALIRQNPDYGIIICRCEEVSKGEILDALR
;
A
#
# COMPACT_ATOMS: atom_id res chain seq x y z
N GLY A 1 26.55 5.06 -8.64
CA GLY A 1 26.71 3.71 -8.33
C GLY A 1 26.61 2.77 -9.52
N GLY A 2 27.66 2.49 -10.23
CA GLY A 2 27.55 1.65 -11.39
C GLY A 2 27.99 0.24 -11.08
N GLY A 3 27.09 -0.70 -11.15
CA GLY A 3 27.52 -2.03 -11.37
C GLY A 3 26.82 -3.17 -10.69
N ASP A 4 25.94 -2.91 -9.78
CA ASP A 4 24.95 -3.88 -9.36
C ASP A 4 23.85 -3.97 -10.41
N ARG A 5 23.04 -5.02 -10.41
CA ARG A 5 22.03 -5.22 -11.45
C ARG A 5 21.29 -3.91 -11.72
N CYS A 6 21.55 -3.31 -12.85
CA CYS A 6 20.69 -2.30 -13.41
C CYS A 6 19.50 -3.04 -14.03
N SER A 7 18.61 -3.57 -13.20
CA SER A 7 17.36 -4.11 -13.68
C SER A 7 16.46 -2.92 -13.95
N PRO A 8 16.15 -2.59 -15.21
CA PRO A 8 15.15 -1.58 -15.47
C PRO A 8 13.84 -2.08 -14.87
N LEU A 9 13.21 -1.20 -14.10
CA LEU A 9 11.88 -1.43 -13.54
C LEU A 9 10.88 -0.79 -14.50
N PRO A 10 10.21 -1.58 -15.38
CA PRO A 10 9.21 -1.04 -16.27
C PRO A 10 8.00 -0.61 -15.44
N PRO A 11 7.71 0.71 -15.35
CA PRO A 11 6.61 1.17 -14.54
C PRO A 11 5.27 0.73 -15.13
N ARG A 12 4.31 0.40 -14.25
CA ARG A 12 2.93 0.05 -14.62
C ARG A 12 1.93 0.87 -13.85
N GLY A 13 1.09 1.60 -14.55
CA GLY A 13 -0.05 2.29 -13.98
C GLY A 13 -1.13 1.29 -13.55
N GLY A 14 -1.65 1.44 -12.32
CA GLY A 14 -2.82 0.72 -11.83
C GLY A 14 -3.92 1.71 -11.46
N ARG A 15 -5.01 1.76 -12.23
CA ARG A 15 -6.13 2.68 -12.07
C ARG A 15 -7.22 2.02 -11.25
N GLN A 16 -7.70 2.75 -10.27
CA GLN A 16 -8.75 2.31 -9.37
C GLN A 16 -9.83 3.37 -9.26
N SER A 17 -11.06 2.92 -9.01
CA SER A 17 -12.20 3.80 -8.73
C SER A 17 -12.82 3.41 -7.39
N SER A 18 -13.13 4.39 -6.56
CA SER A 18 -13.91 4.22 -5.34
C SER A 18 -15.36 4.65 -5.61
N LEU A 19 -16.29 3.81 -5.21
CA LEU A 19 -17.73 4.03 -5.38
C LEU A 19 -18.37 4.45 -4.06
N ASP A 20 -19.53 5.08 -4.17
CA ASP A 20 -20.39 5.45 -3.04
C ASP A 20 -20.71 4.24 -2.14
N GLN A 21 -20.96 4.49 -0.87
CA GLN A 21 -21.30 3.49 0.16
C GLN A 21 -22.53 2.66 -0.18
N LYS A 22 -23.45 3.17 -1.02
CA LYS A 22 -24.60 2.40 -1.51
C LYS A 22 -24.19 1.09 -2.18
N GLY A 23 -23.03 1.08 -2.85
CA GLY A 23 -22.48 -0.11 -3.46
C GLY A 23 -21.95 -1.12 -2.44
N GLY A 24 -21.47 -0.66 -1.29
CA GLY A 24 -20.87 -1.50 -0.24
C GLY A 24 -21.84 -2.54 0.32
N ALA A 25 -23.12 -2.26 0.34
CA ALA A 25 -24.15 -3.19 0.79
C ALA A 25 -24.26 -4.48 -0.05
N TYR A 26 -23.74 -4.47 -1.27
CA TYR A 26 -23.83 -5.60 -2.21
C TYR A 26 -22.62 -6.53 -2.21
N MET A 27 -21.54 -6.15 -1.55
CA MET A 27 -20.29 -6.91 -1.58
C MET A 27 -19.62 -6.92 -0.19
N HIS A 28 -19.52 -8.08 0.42
CA HIS A 28 -18.91 -8.24 1.74
C HIS A 28 -17.56 -8.97 1.70
N THR A 29 -17.00 -9.15 0.51
CA THR A 29 -15.76 -9.89 0.29
C THR A 29 -14.98 -9.28 -0.86
N ILE A 30 -13.85 -9.89 -1.19
CA ILE A 30 -13.08 -9.58 -2.39
C ILE A 30 -13.53 -10.52 -3.51
N ALA A 31 -13.95 -9.97 -4.64
CA ALA A 31 -14.31 -10.72 -5.83
C ALA A 31 -13.42 -10.31 -7.00
N SER A 32 -13.07 -11.26 -7.84
CA SER A 32 -12.28 -11.02 -9.03
C SER A 32 -12.74 -11.92 -10.17
N VAL A 33 -12.72 -11.41 -11.40
CA VAL A 33 -12.93 -12.23 -12.60
C VAL A 33 -11.68 -13.08 -12.82
N MET A 34 -11.84 -14.39 -12.78
CA MET A 34 -10.79 -15.30 -13.21
C MET A 34 -10.73 -15.29 -14.74
N ASP A 35 -9.71 -14.65 -15.29
CA ASP A 35 -9.45 -14.67 -16.73
C ASP A 35 -8.62 -15.90 -17.07
N ILE A 36 -9.28 -16.92 -17.63
CA ILE A 36 -8.64 -18.20 -18.00
C ILE A 36 -7.81 -18.06 -19.28
N THR A 37 -7.91 -16.94 -19.97
CA THR A 37 -7.13 -16.67 -21.19
C THR A 37 -5.67 -16.38 -20.79
N ARG A 38 -4.84 -17.41 -20.90
CA ARG A 38 -3.42 -17.47 -20.51
C ARG A 38 -2.46 -16.53 -21.27
N ASN A 39 -2.95 -15.60 -22.06
CA ASN A 39 -2.10 -14.84 -22.99
C ASN A 39 -1.69 -13.44 -22.56
N THR A 40 -1.97 -13.04 -21.32
CA THR A 40 -1.47 -11.76 -20.84
C THR A 40 -0.53 -12.00 -19.66
N HIS A 41 0.74 -12.13 -19.95
CA HIS A 41 1.82 -12.33 -18.98
C HIS A 41 1.90 -11.22 -17.91
N HIS A 42 1.13 -10.14 -18.04
CA HIS A 42 1.32 -8.93 -17.24
C HIS A 42 0.03 -8.31 -16.69
N SER A 43 -1.15 -8.91 -16.87
CA SER A 43 -2.38 -8.35 -16.32
C SER A 43 -2.71 -8.95 -14.96
N LYS A 44 -2.62 -8.17 -13.94
CA LYS A 44 -3.31 -8.51 -12.68
C LYS A 44 -4.80 -8.33 -12.92
N GLY A 45 -5.58 -9.34 -12.59
CA GLY A 45 -7.00 -9.44 -12.96
C GLY A 45 -7.88 -8.29 -12.47
N GLY A 46 -7.41 -7.47 -11.52
CA GLY A 46 -8.25 -6.50 -10.83
C GLY A 46 -9.33 -7.21 -10.00
N GLY A 47 -10.14 -6.45 -9.31
CA GLY A 47 -11.23 -7.00 -8.51
C GLY A 47 -12.19 -5.93 -8.05
N ILE A 48 -13.16 -6.37 -7.27
CA ILE A 48 -14.06 -5.52 -6.50
C ILE A 48 -13.81 -5.88 -5.04
N LEU A 49 -13.61 -4.90 -4.19
CA LEU A 49 -13.46 -5.13 -2.76
C LEU A 49 -14.25 -4.10 -1.96
N HIS A 50 -14.73 -4.55 -0.81
CA HIS A 50 -15.36 -3.71 0.19
C HIS A 50 -14.29 -3.04 1.05
N THR A 51 -14.38 -1.73 1.24
CA THR A 51 -13.45 -0.97 2.08
C THR A 51 -13.95 -0.88 3.52
N VAL A 52 -13.09 -0.48 4.44
CA VAL A 52 -13.43 -0.27 5.86
C VAL A 52 -14.42 0.89 6.08
N HIS A 53 -14.68 1.70 5.07
CA HIS A 53 -15.63 2.80 5.09
C HIS A 53 -16.89 2.52 4.29
N ASP A 54 -17.20 1.25 4.05
CA ASP A 54 -18.37 0.78 3.30
C ASP A 54 -18.43 1.20 1.82
N ASN A 55 -17.33 1.68 1.27
CA ASN A 55 -17.21 1.95 -0.15
C ASN A 55 -16.83 0.68 -0.92
N LEU A 56 -17.14 0.62 -2.21
CA LEU A 56 -16.53 -0.35 -3.12
C LEU A 56 -15.30 0.25 -3.80
N LEU A 57 -14.23 -0.51 -3.83
CA LEU A 57 -13.05 -0.22 -4.62
C LEU A 57 -13.01 -1.17 -5.81
N VAL A 58 -12.92 -0.62 -7.01
CA VAL A 58 -12.99 -1.36 -8.29
C VAL A 58 -11.69 -1.16 -9.06
N GLY A 59 -11.04 -2.23 -9.42
CA GLY A 59 -9.74 -2.23 -10.08
C GLY A 59 -8.74 -3.12 -9.35
N PRO A 60 -7.44 -2.94 -9.59
CA PRO A 60 -6.85 -2.09 -10.62
C PRO A 60 -6.76 -2.74 -11.99
N ASP A 61 -6.46 -1.95 -13.01
CA ASP A 61 -5.84 -2.42 -14.24
C ASP A 61 -4.31 -2.55 -14.07
N ALA A 62 -3.60 -2.88 -15.17
CA ALA A 62 -2.15 -2.93 -15.21
C ALA A 62 -1.68 -2.58 -16.63
N ILE A 63 -1.46 -1.28 -16.87
CA ILE A 63 -1.03 -0.78 -18.16
C ILE A 63 0.41 -0.29 -18.05
N GLU A 64 1.28 -0.77 -18.93
CA GLU A 64 2.66 -0.31 -19.00
C GLU A 64 2.72 1.18 -19.34
N THR A 65 3.64 1.88 -18.70
CA THR A 65 3.95 3.28 -18.97
C THR A 65 5.46 3.46 -18.95
N TRP A 66 5.97 4.37 -19.77
CA TRP A 66 7.40 4.73 -19.75
C TRP A 66 7.72 5.82 -18.72
N GLU A 67 6.69 6.50 -18.25
CA GLU A 67 6.82 7.59 -17.28
C GLU A 67 6.63 7.05 -15.86
N LYS A 68 7.68 7.15 -15.05
CA LYS A 68 7.71 6.61 -13.68
C LYS A 68 6.78 7.32 -12.70
N GLU A 69 6.40 8.56 -13.01
CA GLU A 69 5.59 9.41 -12.15
C GLU A 69 4.23 9.76 -12.77
N ASN A 70 3.88 9.13 -13.89
CA ASN A 70 2.59 9.35 -14.53
C ASN A 70 1.45 8.69 -13.74
N THR A 71 0.66 9.51 -13.07
CA THR A 71 -0.53 9.09 -12.32
C THR A 71 -1.83 9.50 -13.01
N GLU A 72 -1.81 9.82 -14.29
CA GLU A 72 -3.00 10.16 -15.05
C GLU A 72 -3.97 8.99 -15.10
N THR A 73 -5.25 9.31 -14.99
CA THR A 73 -6.34 8.35 -15.13
C THR A 73 -7.13 8.70 -16.38
N HIS A 74 -7.09 7.80 -17.36
CA HIS A 74 -7.82 7.97 -18.62
C HIS A 74 -9.17 7.28 -18.55
N ARG A 75 -10.16 7.86 -19.21
CA ARG A 75 -11.53 7.34 -19.23
C ARG A 75 -11.60 5.92 -19.79
N GLU A 76 -10.88 5.65 -20.85
CA GLU A 76 -10.83 4.34 -21.47
C GLU A 76 -10.36 3.24 -20.51
N SER A 77 -9.46 3.57 -19.59
CA SER A 77 -9.00 2.65 -18.55
C SER A 77 -10.10 2.35 -17.53
N ILE A 78 -10.85 3.37 -17.12
CA ILE A 78 -12.01 3.19 -16.24
C ILE A 78 -13.07 2.32 -16.93
N ASP A 79 -13.40 2.63 -18.18
CA ASP A 79 -14.38 1.90 -18.97
C ASP A 79 -13.99 0.42 -19.08
N HIS A 80 -12.72 0.13 -19.37
CA HIS A 80 -12.19 -1.23 -19.45
C HIS A 80 -12.31 -1.99 -18.11
N VAL A 81 -11.92 -1.35 -17.02
CA VAL A 81 -12.02 -1.93 -15.67
C VAL A 81 -13.48 -2.27 -15.33
N PHE A 82 -14.39 -1.33 -15.58
CA PHE A 82 -15.82 -1.55 -15.30
C PHE A 82 -16.42 -2.65 -16.15
N GLN A 83 -16.19 -2.66 -17.47
CA GLN A 83 -16.66 -3.72 -18.36
C GLN A 83 -16.19 -5.11 -17.89
N LYS A 84 -14.94 -5.21 -17.44
CA LYS A 84 -14.41 -6.46 -16.92
C LYS A 84 -15.10 -6.86 -15.61
N GLN A 85 -15.23 -5.95 -14.67
CA GLN A 85 -15.76 -6.26 -13.34
C GLN A 85 -17.29 -6.40 -13.31
N GLN A 86 -18.02 -5.82 -14.27
CA GLN A 86 -19.45 -6.05 -14.48
C GLN A 86 -19.78 -7.51 -14.78
N ARG A 87 -18.80 -8.31 -15.20
CA ARG A 87 -18.97 -9.79 -15.33
C ARG A 87 -19.16 -10.47 -13.98
N THR A 88 -18.65 -9.88 -12.91
CA THR A 88 -18.82 -10.38 -11.54
C THR A 88 -19.99 -9.70 -10.83
N MET A 89 -20.17 -8.40 -11.04
CA MET A 89 -21.21 -7.60 -10.42
C MET A 89 -21.94 -6.78 -11.47
N HIS A 90 -23.05 -7.29 -11.97
CA HIS A 90 -23.81 -6.67 -13.07
C HIS A 90 -24.41 -5.30 -12.73
N THR A 91 -24.62 -5.04 -11.44
CA THR A 91 -25.16 -3.76 -10.93
C THR A 91 -24.11 -2.66 -10.82
N LEU A 92 -22.84 -2.96 -11.11
CA LEU A 92 -21.77 -1.99 -11.02
C LEU A 92 -21.97 -0.84 -12.01
N SER A 93 -22.01 0.39 -11.51
CA SER A 93 -22.26 1.59 -12.29
C SER A 93 -21.14 2.60 -12.14
N GLN A 94 -20.71 3.20 -13.25
CA GLN A 94 -19.78 4.33 -13.22
C GLN A 94 -20.41 5.60 -12.65
N GLY A 95 -21.75 5.69 -12.63
CA GLY A 95 -22.47 6.80 -12.01
C GLY A 95 -22.28 6.89 -10.50
N ASP A 96 -21.83 5.80 -9.87
CA ASP A 96 -21.59 5.74 -8.44
C ASP A 96 -20.12 6.06 -8.07
N ILE A 97 -19.28 6.41 -9.04
CA ILE A 97 -17.87 6.79 -8.78
C ILE A 97 -17.82 8.10 -8.02
N ILE A 98 -17.25 8.08 -6.83
CA ILE A 98 -16.99 9.28 -6.03
C ILE A 98 -15.54 9.79 -6.20
N THR A 99 -14.60 8.90 -6.51
CA THR A 99 -13.22 9.26 -6.82
C THR A 99 -12.53 8.17 -7.62
N TYR A 100 -11.45 8.52 -8.29
CA TYR A 100 -10.55 7.60 -8.98
C TYR A 100 -9.11 8.06 -8.79
N PHE A 101 -8.19 7.13 -8.87
CA PHE A 101 -6.77 7.40 -8.70
C PHE A 101 -5.92 6.37 -9.44
N THR A 102 -4.68 6.73 -9.72
CA THR A 102 -3.68 5.87 -10.35
C THR A 102 -2.44 5.80 -9.48
N GLY A 103 -1.96 4.58 -9.22
CA GLY A 103 -0.66 4.33 -8.64
C GLY A 103 0.28 3.70 -9.66
N VAL A 104 1.56 4.04 -9.60
CA VAL A 104 2.59 3.44 -10.47
C VAL A 104 3.32 2.36 -9.69
N ARG A 105 3.29 1.14 -10.22
CA ARG A 105 4.03 -0.01 -9.68
C ARG A 105 5.41 -0.09 -10.31
N ALA A 106 6.36 -0.65 -9.57
CA ALA A 106 7.74 -0.85 -10.00
C ALA A 106 8.07 -2.37 -10.10
N PRO A 107 7.46 -3.13 -11.04
CA PRO A 107 7.81 -4.52 -11.24
C PRO A 107 9.21 -4.64 -11.84
N THR A 108 9.86 -5.79 -11.63
CA THR A 108 11.02 -6.21 -12.43
C THR A 108 10.55 -6.81 -13.75
N PHE A 109 11.47 -7.03 -14.69
CA PHE A 109 11.14 -7.76 -15.91
C PHE A 109 10.77 -9.22 -15.64
N GLU A 110 11.40 -9.81 -14.64
CA GLU A 110 11.14 -11.18 -14.20
C GLU A 110 9.85 -11.29 -13.38
N GLU A 111 9.25 -10.15 -13.03
CA GLU A 111 8.06 -10.03 -12.15
C GLU A 111 8.25 -10.62 -10.74
N ASP A 112 9.48 -10.75 -10.30
CA ASP A 112 9.83 -11.22 -8.97
C ASP A 112 10.54 -10.14 -8.15
N PHE A 113 10.56 -10.30 -6.84
CA PHE A 113 11.26 -9.41 -5.93
C PHE A 113 12.78 -9.61 -6.03
N ILE A 114 13.53 -8.52 -5.95
CA ILE A 114 14.98 -8.57 -5.84
C ILE A 114 15.35 -8.32 -4.37
N ILE A 115 15.71 -9.39 -3.66
CA ILE A 115 16.13 -9.36 -2.26
C ILE A 115 17.49 -10.04 -2.21
N GLU A 116 18.56 -9.24 -2.37
CA GLU A 116 19.92 -9.78 -2.44
C GLU A 116 20.96 -8.75 -1.98
N MET A 117 22.11 -9.23 -1.52
CA MET A 117 23.27 -8.37 -1.30
C MET A 117 23.84 -7.91 -2.64
N GLY A 118 24.30 -6.66 -2.69
CA GLY A 118 24.91 -6.10 -3.87
C GLY A 118 26.16 -6.89 -4.29
N ARG A 119 26.25 -7.24 -5.58
CA ARG A 119 27.34 -8.09 -6.11
C ARG A 119 28.65 -7.35 -6.27
N LYS A 120 28.59 -6.06 -6.57
CA LYS A 120 29.77 -5.20 -6.73
C LYS A 120 29.98 -4.29 -5.52
N THR A 121 28.92 -3.93 -4.85
CA THR A 121 28.91 -3.08 -3.67
C THR A 121 28.42 -3.92 -2.50
N GLY A 122 29.28 -4.74 -1.96
CA GLY A 122 28.94 -5.77 -0.97
C GLY A 122 28.35 -5.27 0.38
N ASN A 123 28.27 -3.96 0.58
CA ASN A 123 27.65 -3.31 1.74
C ASN A 123 26.26 -2.68 1.41
N ILE A 124 25.68 -3.02 0.27
CA ILE A 124 24.31 -2.61 -0.10
C ILE A 124 23.45 -3.86 -0.13
N LEU A 125 22.31 -3.79 0.56
CA LEU A 125 21.26 -4.78 0.49
C LEU A 125 20.15 -4.22 -0.41
N HIS A 126 19.84 -4.92 -1.50
CA HIS A 126 18.77 -4.57 -2.40
C HIS A 126 17.44 -5.14 -1.91
N CYS A 127 16.41 -4.30 -1.90
CA CYS A 127 15.02 -4.67 -1.70
C CYS A 127 14.21 -3.93 -2.76
N ALA A 128 14.09 -4.49 -3.94
CA ALA A 128 13.56 -3.81 -5.12
C ALA A 128 12.55 -4.68 -5.87
N GLY A 129 11.79 -4.06 -6.78
CA GLY A 129 10.76 -4.76 -7.53
C GLY A 129 9.57 -5.20 -6.67
N ILE A 130 9.40 -4.61 -5.48
CA ILE A 130 8.34 -4.96 -4.54
C ILE A 130 7.01 -4.39 -5.04
N GLN A 131 6.36 -5.14 -5.89
CA GLN A 131 5.00 -4.89 -6.34
C GLN A 131 4.00 -5.74 -5.51
N SER A 132 2.71 -5.73 -5.86
CA SER A 132 1.73 -6.61 -5.23
C SER A 132 2.12 -8.08 -5.40
N PRO A 133 2.13 -8.91 -4.32
CA PRO A 133 1.55 -8.67 -2.99
C PRO A 133 2.55 -8.16 -1.94
N GLY A 134 3.41 -7.22 -2.25
CA GLY A 134 4.51 -6.76 -1.40
C GLY A 134 4.11 -6.39 0.03
N LEU A 135 2.99 -5.69 0.20
CA LEU A 135 2.53 -5.33 1.55
C LEU A 135 2.21 -6.57 2.41
N THR A 136 1.55 -7.57 1.81
CA THR A 136 1.22 -8.82 2.50
C THR A 136 2.45 -9.66 2.80
N THR A 137 3.47 -9.63 1.92
CA THR A 137 4.71 -10.39 2.09
C THR A 137 5.76 -9.65 2.91
N ALA A 138 5.55 -8.37 3.22
CA ALA A 138 6.53 -7.54 3.93
C ALA A 138 7.08 -8.17 5.23
N PRO A 139 6.29 -8.84 6.09
CA PRO A 139 6.83 -9.49 7.28
C PRO A 139 7.84 -10.59 6.97
N ALA A 140 7.57 -11.41 5.93
CA ALA A 140 8.50 -12.47 5.52
C ALA A 140 9.78 -11.88 4.89
N VAL A 141 9.63 -10.88 4.01
CA VAL A 141 10.75 -10.16 3.41
C VAL A 141 11.62 -9.51 4.48
N ALA A 142 11.02 -8.97 5.55
CA ALA A 142 11.76 -8.36 6.64
C ALA A 142 12.69 -9.35 7.37
N LEU A 143 12.25 -10.60 7.54
CA LEU A 143 13.09 -11.65 8.14
C LEU A 143 14.30 -12.00 7.26
N ASP A 144 14.12 -12.07 5.94
CA ASP A 144 15.22 -12.32 5.02
C ASP A 144 16.23 -11.16 5.03
N ILE A 145 15.71 -9.92 5.05
CA ILE A 145 16.53 -8.70 5.13
C ILE A 145 17.30 -8.64 6.46
N GLU A 146 16.62 -8.91 7.58
CA GLU A 146 17.26 -8.97 8.90
C GLU A 146 18.41 -9.96 8.90
N LYS A 147 18.17 -11.18 8.43
CA LYS A 147 19.21 -12.21 8.35
C LYS A 147 20.41 -11.75 7.52
N MET A 148 20.19 -11.24 6.31
CA MET A 148 21.27 -10.77 5.45
C MET A 148 22.05 -9.60 6.07
N ALA A 149 21.35 -8.68 6.74
CA ALA A 149 21.96 -7.54 7.41
C ALA A 149 22.80 -7.99 8.61
N VAL A 150 22.30 -8.90 9.43
CA VAL A 150 23.04 -9.46 10.58
C VAL A 150 24.25 -10.26 10.11
N ASP A 151 24.10 -11.11 9.10
CA ASP A 151 25.20 -11.89 8.52
C ASP A 151 26.33 -10.96 8.03
N TYR A 152 25.98 -9.90 7.29
CA TYR A 152 26.95 -8.91 6.83
C TYR A 152 27.62 -8.17 7.99
N LEU A 153 26.85 -7.62 8.92
CA LEU A 153 27.38 -6.85 10.05
C LEU A 153 28.29 -7.71 10.95
N SER A 154 27.98 -9.00 11.09
CA SER A 154 28.79 -9.95 11.88
C SER A 154 30.19 -10.18 11.28
N THR A 155 30.36 -9.87 10.00
CA THR A 155 31.71 -9.88 9.39
C THR A 155 32.57 -8.69 9.81
N LEU A 156 31.94 -7.62 10.30
CA LEU A 156 32.63 -6.38 10.69
C LEU A 156 32.86 -6.27 12.20
N LYS A 157 31.89 -6.73 12.99
CA LYS A 157 31.93 -6.71 14.45
C LYS A 157 30.91 -7.72 15.02
N PRO A 158 31.07 -8.17 16.27
CA PRO A 158 30.05 -8.97 16.94
C PRO A 158 28.71 -8.25 16.94
N VAL A 159 27.65 -8.95 16.55
CA VAL A 159 26.27 -8.45 16.57
C VAL A 159 25.52 -9.24 17.64
N GLU A 160 24.98 -8.54 18.60
CA GLU A 160 24.22 -9.11 19.71
C GLU A 160 22.77 -8.61 19.66
N LYS A 161 21.84 -9.44 20.11
CA LYS A 161 20.45 -9.06 20.23
C LYS A 161 20.29 -7.99 21.32
N ASN A 162 19.54 -6.93 21.02
CA ASN A 162 19.19 -5.95 22.05
C ASN A 162 18.10 -6.52 22.96
N GLU A 163 18.51 -6.91 24.18
CA GLU A 163 17.57 -7.48 25.17
C GLU A 163 16.52 -6.46 25.66
N ASN A 164 16.75 -5.17 25.46
CA ASN A 164 15.81 -4.11 25.80
C ASN A 164 14.96 -3.66 24.62
N TYR A 165 14.98 -4.39 23.50
CA TYR A 165 14.17 -4.06 22.35
C TYR A 165 12.69 -4.34 22.63
N ASP A 166 11.87 -3.29 22.59
CA ASP A 166 10.42 -3.42 22.63
C ASP A 166 9.87 -3.50 21.20
N PRO A 167 9.34 -4.65 20.77
CA PRO A 167 8.74 -4.81 19.45
C PRO A 167 7.35 -4.14 19.33
N ILE A 168 6.76 -3.71 20.46
CA ILE A 168 5.41 -3.15 20.47
C ILE A 168 5.48 -1.64 20.32
N ARG A 169 5.02 -1.16 19.19
CA ARG A 169 4.83 0.27 18.99
C ARG A 169 3.40 0.65 19.33
N HIS A 170 3.23 1.44 20.37
CA HIS A 170 1.96 2.09 20.63
C HIS A 170 1.82 3.30 19.71
N GLY A 171 0.73 3.34 18.96
CA GLY A 171 0.36 4.52 18.15
C GLY A 171 -0.07 5.69 19.06
N PRO A 172 -0.09 6.92 18.54
CA PRO A 172 -0.67 8.03 19.26
C PRO A 172 -2.14 7.76 19.57
N PRO A 173 -2.68 8.32 20.66
CA PRO A 173 -4.10 8.23 20.96
C PRO A 173 -4.92 8.84 19.81
N ILE A 174 -5.99 8.17 19.38
CA ILE A 174 -6.89 8.66 18.34
C ILE A 174 -8.10 9.30 19.03
N LEU A 175 -8.15 10.63 19.07
CA LEU A 175 -9.20 11.37 19.79
C LEU A 175 -10.60 11.04 19.26
N ARG A 176 -10.76 10.91 17.96
CA ARG A 176 -12.04 10.61 17.31
C ARG A 176 -12.70 9.35 17.86
N GLU A 177 -11.89 8.37 18.29
CA GLU A 177 -12.37 7.07 18.78
C GLU A 177 -12.57 7.01 20.30
N MET A 178 -12.30 8.13 21.01
CA MET A 178 -12.40 8.19 22.46
C MET A 178 -13.74 8.74 22.93
N SER A 179 -14.16 8.32 24.15
CA SER A 179 -15.27 8.98 24.84
C SER A 179 -14.88 10.41 25.27
N ASP A 180 -15.88 11.25 25.50
CA ASP A 180 -15.67 12.66 25.88
C ASP A 180 -14.89 12.79 27.19
N GLU A 181 -15.10 11.87 28.15
CA GLU A 181 -14.38 11.86 29.43
C GLU A 181 -12.89 11.56 29.23
N ARG A 182 -12.56 10.61 28.34
CA ARG A 182 -11.18 10.28 27.98
C ARG A 182 -10.51 11.41 27.23
N ARG A 183 -11.20 12.01 26.27
CA ARG A 183 -10.72 13.22 25.54
C ARG A 183 -10.41 14.33 26.53
N ALA A 184 -11.35 14.65 27.43
CA ALA A 184 -11.16 15.69 28.43
C ALA A 184 -10.00 15.40 29.38
N ALA A 185 -9.79 14.15 29.78
CA ALA A 185 -8.66 13.74 30.59
C ALA A 185 -7.33 13.92 29.87
N LEU A 186 -7.26 13.50 28.61
CA LEU A 186 -6.07 13.64 27.77
C LEU A 186 -5.72 15.10 27.51
N ILE A 187 -6.70 15.95 27.22
CA ILE A 187 -6.51 17.39 27.00
C ILE A 187 -6.00 18.09 28.30
N ARG A 188 -6.45 17.66 29.47
CA ARG A 188 -5.90 18.17 30.73
C ARG A 188 -4.44 17.78 30.93
N GLN A 189 -4.03 16.60 30.50
CA GLN A 189 -2.63 16.15 30.59
C GLN A 189 -1.73 16.87 29.57
N ASN A 190 -2.23 17.02 28.36
CA ASN A 190 -1.53 17.70 27.27
C ASN A 190 -2.52 18.57 26.46
N PRO A 191 -2.50 19.90 26.64
CA PRO A 191 -3.40 20.83 25.97
C PRO A 191 -3.33 20.82 24.44
N ASP A 192 -2.24 20.34 23.84
CA ASP A 192 -2.10 20.23 22.40
C ASP A 192 -3.13 19.28 21.78
N TYR A 193 -3.65 18.32 22.55
CA TYR A 193 -4.76 17.47 22.12
C TYR A 193 -6.11 18.23 22.01
N GLY A 194 -6.23 19.40 22.63
CA GLY A 194 -7.41 20.27 22.49
C GLY A 194 -7.40 21.16 21.24
N ILE A 195 -6.32 21.16 20.47
CA ILE A 195 -6.16 22.00 19.28
C ILE A 195 -6.39 21.16 18.03
N ILE A 196 -7.56 21.30 17.40
CA ILE A 196 -7.89 20.56 16.18
C ILE A 196 -7.23 21.23 14.96
N ILE A 197 -6.36 20.50 14.29
CA ILE A 197 -5.65 20.93 13.07
C ILE A 197 -6.42 20.50 11.82
N CYS A 198 -6.88 19.24 11.76
CA CYS A 198 -7.69 18.73 10.66
C CYS A 198 -9.12 18.53 11.14
N ARG A 199 -10.06 19.34 10.64
CA ARG A 199 -11.47 19.26 11.03
C ARG A 199 -12.21 18.09 10.38
N CYS A 200 -11.82 17.71 9.16
CA CYS A 200 -12.46 16.60 8.43
C CYS A 200 -12.22 15.26 9.13
N GLU A 201 -11.00 15.07 9.66
CA GLU A 201 -10.57 13.84 10.33
C GLU A 201 -10.51 13.99 11.86
N GLU A 202 -10.86 15.17 12.38
CA GLU A 202 -10.81 15.50 13.80
C GLU A 202 -9.42 15.28 14.44
N VAL A 203 -8.35 15.47 13.65
CA VAL A 203 -6.97 15.26 14.12
C VAL A 203 -6.46 16.48 14.88
N SER A 204 -5.97 16.25 16.09
CA SER A 204 -5.39 17.26 16.95
C SER A 204 -3.90 17.51 16.70
N LYS A 205 -3.41 18.65 17.18
CA LYS A 205 -1.97 18.96 17.24
C LYS A 205 -1.20 17.93 18.08
N GLY A 206 -1.78 17.47 19.19
CA GLY A 206 -1.17 16.45 20.05
C GLY A 206 -0.91 15.15 19.31
N GLU A 207 -1.90 14.63 18.54
CA GLU A 207 -1.74 13.42 17.72
C GLU A 207 -0.62 13.58 16.68
N ILE A 208 -0.54 14.75 16.02
CA ILE A 208 0.51 15.02 15.04
C ILE A 208 1.89 15.02 15.69
N LEU A 209 2.04 15.70 16.83
CA LEU A 209 3.32 15.79 17.52
C LEU A 209 3.77 14.43 18.07
N ASP A 210 2.86 13.61 18.56
CA ASP A 210 3.19 12.26 19.05
C ASP A 210 3.53 11.30 17.90
N ALA A 211 2.94 11.49 16.72
CA ALA A 211 3.29 10.72 15.53
C ALA A 211 4.69 11.07 14.97
N LEU A 212 5.25 12.23 15.30
CA LEU A 212 6.58 12.69 14.87
C LEU A 212 7.72 12.22 15.81
N ARG A 213 7.40 11.62 16.95
CA ARG A 213 8.37 11.09 17.93
C ARG A 213 8.65 9.62 17.66
#